data_979d6a07b492aef94d9ead3992256c74
#
_entry.id   979d6a07b492aef94d9ead3992256c74
#
_cell.length_a   1.000
_cell.length_b   1.000
_cell.length_c   1.000
_cell.angle_alpha   90.00
_cell.angle_beta   90.00
_cell.angle_gamma   90.00
#
_symmetry.space_group_name_H-M   'P 1'
#
loop_
_entity.id
_entity.type
_entity.pdbx_description
1 polymer ?
#
loop_
_entity_poly.entity_id
_entity_poly.type
_entity_poly.pdbx_seq_one_letter_code
_entity_poly.pdbx_strand_id
1 'polypeptide(L)'
;NRQFTVFAPTDAAFAELYAALGVSGVNDIPVGTLRKVLLHHIAPGERFSADVLGATRIRTLNRDFLTPSVAGGAAFIDGARILIPDVDASNGVIHVIDHVLVPGT
;
A
#
# COMPACT_ATOMS: atom_id res chain seq x y z
N ASN A 1 11.03 4.06 19.30
CA ASN A 1 11.11 3.85 17.85
C ASN A 1 9.81 3.26 17.33
N ARG A 2 9.21 3.97 16.38
CA ARG A 2 7.99 3.51 15.77
C ARG A 2 8.27 2.51 14.67
N GLN A 3 7.45 1.47 14.62
CA GLN A 3 7.48 0.49 13.56
C GLN A 3 6.31 0.75 12.62
N PHE A 4 6.53 0.50 11.34
CA PHE A 4 5.50 0.70 10.32
C PHE A 4 5.43 -0.50 9.39
N THR A 5 4.27 -0.66 8.77
CA THR A 5 4.08 -1.58 7.64
C THR A 5 3.83 -0.74 6.41
N VAL A 6 4.65 -0.93 5.39
CA VAL A 6 4.55 -0.18 4.14
C VAL A 6 4.14 -1.11 3.02
N PHE A 7 3.07 -0.77 2.32
CA PHE A 7 2.67 -1.46 1.09
C PHE A 7 3.25 -0.67 -0.07
N ALA A 8 4.37 -1.14 -0.61
CA ALA A 8 5.15 -0.41 -1.60
C ALA A 8 4.77 -0.83 -3.02
N PRO A 9 4.12 0.06 -3.81
CA PRO A 9 3.80 -0.26 -5.21
C PRO A 9 5.06 -0.34 -6.06
N THR A 10 5.00 -1.17 -7.12
CA THR A 10 6.09 -1.25 -8.09
C THR A 10 6.11 -0.02 -8.98
N ASP A 11 7.20 0.16 -9.72
CA ASP A 11 7.29 1.24 -10.72
C ASP A 11 6.18 1.11 -11.76
N ALA A 12 5.86 -0.12 -12.17
CA ALA A 12 4.78 -0.37 -13.11
C ALA A 12 3.43 0.07 -12.53
N ALA A 13 3.22 -0.14 -11.23
CA ALA A 13 1.99 0.31 -10.56
C ALA A 13 1.87 1.83 -10.58
N PHE A 14 2.96 2.54 -10.33
CA PHE A 14 2.96 4.00 -10.41
C PHE A 14 2.72 4.49 -11.83
N ALA A 15 3.28 3.80 -12.83
CA ALA A 15 3.05 4.16 -14.24
C ALA A 15 1.58 4.05 -14.59
N GLU A 16 0.88 3.01 -14.11
CA GLU A 16 -0.55 2.87 -14.30
C GLU A 16 -1.33 4.03 -13.65
N LEU A 17 -0.91 4.43 -12.45
CA LEU A 17 -1.54 5.56 -11.77
C LEU A 17 -1.37 6.85 -12.55
N TYR A 18 -0.18 7.12 -13.06
CA TYR A 18 0.07 8.33 -13.86
C TYR A 18 -0.82 8.35 -15.10
N ALA A 19 -0.95 7.21 -15.78
CA ALA A 19 -1.81 7.11 -16.94
C ALA A 19 -3.28 7.36 -16.58
N ALA A 20 -3.74 6.81 -15.47
CA ALA A 20 -5.11 6.98 -15.01
C ALA A 20 -5.42 8.43 -14.63
N LEU A 21 -4.44 9.14 -14.07
CA LEU A 21 -4.60 10.54 -13.69
C LEU A 21 -4.32 11.52 -14.84
N GLY A 22 -3.79 11.04 -15.96
CA GLY A 22 -3.42 11.89 -17.07
C GLY A 22 -2.21 12.78 -16.80
N VAL A 23 -1.29 12.30 -15.98
CA VAL A 23 -0.08 13.05 -15.61
C VAL A 23 1.18 12.31 -16.09
N SER A 24 2.30 13.04 -16.16
CA SER A 24 3.56 12.47 -16.63
C SER A 24 4.37 11.80 -15.53
N GLY A 25 4.15 12.20 -14.29
CA GLY A 25 4.90 11.64 -13.17
C GLY A 25 4.48 12.26 -11.85
N VAL A 26 5.22 11.92 -10.81
CA VAL A 26 4.88 12.32 -9.43
C VAL A 26 4.88 13.84 -9.26
N ASN A 27 5.71 14.55 -10.00
CA ASN A 27 5.80 16.01 -9.88
C ASN A 27 4.54 16.72 -10.37
N ASP A 28 3.70 16.05 -11.15
CA ASP A 28 2.47 16.61 -11.67
C ASP A 28 1.27 16.35 -10.76
N ILE A 29 1.47 15.61 -9.67
CA ILE A 29 0.41 15.32 -8.72
C ILE A 29 0.42 16.40 -7.62
N PRO A 30 -0.73 17.01 -7.32
CA PRO A 30 -0.79 18.00 -6.23
C PRO A 30 -0.26 17.39 -4.93
N VAL A 31 0.53 18.17 -4.18
CA VAL A 31 1.19 17.68 -2.96
C VAL A 31 0.18 17.11 -1.96
N GLY A 32 -0.97 17.76 -1.80
CA GLY A 32 -1.99 17.28 -0.88
C GLY A 32 -2.53 15.91 -1.27
N THR A 33 -2.74 15.69 -2.57
CA THR A 33 -3.20 14.39 -3.06
C THR A 33 -2.13 13.33 -2.90
N LEU A 34 -0.89 13.67 -3.27
CA LEU A 34 0.23 12.75 -3.14
C LEU A 34 0.44 12.32 -1.70
N ARG A 35 0.33 13.26 -0.77
CA ARG A 35 0.47 12.96 0.66
C ARG A 35 -0.58 11.97 1.12
N LYS A 36 -1.84 12.14 0.72
CA LYS A 36 -2.91 11.21 1.08
C LYS A 36 -2.66 9.82 0.53
N VAL A 37 -2.22 9.73 -0.72
CA VAL A 37 -1.91 8.45 -1.36
C VAL A 37 -0.79 7.75 -0.62
N LEU A 38 0.30 8.45 -0.32
CA LEU A 38 1.43 7.84 0.39
C LEU A 38 1.06 7.39 1.80
N LEU A 39 0.31 8.20 2.53
CA LEU A 39 -0.14 7.82 3.87
C LEU A 39 -1.10 6.64 3.85
N HIS A 40 -1.83 6.48 2.76
CA HIS A 40 -2.75 5.35 2.58
C HIS A 40 -2.00 4.03 2.38
N HIS A 41 -0.71 4.07 2.09
CA HIS A 41 0.12 2.88 1.93
C HIS A 41 0.87 2.50 3.20
N ILE A 42 0.76 3.29 4.26
CA ILE A 42 1.52 3.09 5.49
C ILE A 42 0.57 2.82 6.64
N ALA A 43 0.80 1.72 7.35
CA ALA A 43 0.05 1.38 8.54
C ALA A 43 0.97 1.39 9.76
N PRO A 44 0.50 1.89 10.91
CA PRO A 44 1.30 1.83 12.13
C PRO A 44 1.45 0.39 12.62
N GLY A 45 2.59 0.10 13.22
CA GLY A 45 2.87 -1.23 13.73
C GLY A 45 3.51 -2.12 12.68
N GLU A 46 4.21 -3.13 13.14
CA GLU A 46 4.89 -4.08 12.27
C GLU A 46 3.97 -5.27 12.02
N ARG A 47 3.54 -5.46 10.78
CA ARG A 47 2.62 -6.53 10.39
C ARG A 47 3.22 -7.37 9.28
N PHE A 48 3.59 -8.60 9.62
CA PHE A 48 4.03 -9.56 8.62
C PHE A 48 2.81 -10.12 7.86
N SER A 49 3.06 -10.88 6.81
CA SER A 49 1.98 -11.37 5.95
C SER A 49 0.89 -12.12 6.72
N ALA A 50 1.26 -12.93 7.70
CA ALA A 50 0.30 -13.66 8.53
C ALA A 50 -0.60 -12.69 9.31
N ASP A 51 -0.03 -11.59 9.80
CA ASP A 51 -0.80 -10.59 10.54
C ASP A 51 -1.73 -9.82 9.63
N VAL A 52 -1.25 -9.50 8.42
CA VAL A 52 -2.06 -8.80 7.42
C VAL A 52 -3.25 -9.64 7.02
N LEU A 53 -3.02 -10.91 6.66
CA LEU A 53 -4.09 -11.78 6.18
C LEU A 53 -5.01 -12.26 7.30
N GLY A 54 -4.56 -12.20 8.55
CA GLY A 54 -5.39 -12.52 9.71
C GLY A 54 -6.27 -11.38 10.16
N ALA A 55 -6.05 -10.17 9.65
CA ALA A 55 -6.82 -8.99 10.06
C ALA A 55 -8.08 -8.86 9.21
N THR A 56 -9.15 -8.32 9.81
CA THR A 56 -10.37 -7.99 9.07
C THR A 56 -10.13 -6.76 8.20
N ARG A 57 -9.38 -5.82 8.73
CA ARG A 57 -9.00 -4.59 8.03
C ARG A 57 -7.77 -4.00 8.71
N ILE A 58 -7.05 -3.15 7.98
CA ILE A 58 -5.84 -2.53 8.48
C ILE A 58 -5.99 -1.02 8.35
N ARG A 59 -5.83 -0.31 9.46
CA ARG A 59 -5.94 1.14 9.46
C ARG A 59 -4.62 1.76 9.00
N THR A 60 -4.72 2.71 8.08
CA THR A 60 -3.56 3.43 7.55
C THR A 60 -3.35 4.76 8.28
N LEU A 61 -2.20 5.40 8.03
CA LEU A 61 -1.92 6.73 8.56
C LEU A 61 -2.83 7.80 7.97
N ASN A 62 -3.50 7.49 6.87
CA ASN A 62 -4.50 8.35 6.26
C ASN A 62 -5.87 8.21 6.93
N ARG A 63 -5.95 7.40 7.98
CA ARG A 63 -7.18 7.11 8.74
C ARG A 63 -8.22 6.32 7.96
N ASP A 64 -7.85 5.79 6.81
CA ASP A 64 -8.68 4.86 6.05
C ASP A 64 -8.31 3.42 6.40
N PHE A 65 -9.07 2.48 5.85
CA PHE A 65 -8.83 1.07 6.08
C PHE A 65 -8.53 0.35 4.78
N LEU A 66 -7.61 -0.61 4.86
CA LEU A 66 -7.31 -1.53 3.78
C LEU A 66 -7.89 -2.89 4.13
N THR A 67 -8.47 -3.56 3.16
CA THR A 67 -9.07 -4.88 3.36
C THR A 67 -8.19 -5.96 2.73
N PRO A 68 -7.57 -6.82 3.54
CA PRO A 68 -6.80 -7.94 2.99
C PRO A 68 -7.73 -9.05 2.51
N SER A 69 -7.28 -9.81 1.52
CA SER A 69 -8.03 -10.94 1.01
C SER A 69 -7.09 -11.99 0.41
N VAL A 70 -7.62 -13.19 0.22
CA VAL A 70 -6.88 -14.27 -0.42
C VAL A 70 -7.79 -14.86 -1.50
N ALA A 71 -7.26 -15.03 -2.69
CA ALA A 71 -7.99 -15.62 -3.80
C ALA A 71 -7.03 -16.39 -4.69
N GLY A 72 -7.38 -17.65 -5.03
CA GLY A 72 -6.56 -18.46 -5.90
C GLY A 72 -5.13 -18.69 -5.42
N GLY A 73 -4.92 -18.72 -4.10
CA GLY A 73 -3.59 -18.90 -3.52
C GLY A 73 -2.74 -17.63 -3.49
N ALA A 74 -3.29 -16.49 -3.91
CA ALA A 74 -2.59 -15.21 -3.90
C ALA A 74 -3.16 -14.30 -2.81
N ALA A 75 -2.31 -13.47 -2.23
CA ALA A 75 -2.70 -12.51 -1.21
C ALA A 75 -2.90 -11.14 -1.84
N PHE A 76 -3.93 -10.44 -1.40
CA PHE A 76 -4.28 -9.12 -1.91
C PHE A 76 -4.52 -8.16 -0.76
N ILE A 77 -4.27 -6.88 -1.02
CA ILE A 77 -4.62 -5.80 -0.12
C ILE A 77 -5.39 -4.76 -0.94
N ASP A 78 -6.68 -4.56 -0.61
CA ASP A 78 -7.57 -3.65 -1.35
C ASP A 78 -7.55 -3.91 -2.87
N GLY A 79 -7.47 -5.19 -3.27
CA GLY A 79 -7.44 -5.56 -4.68
C GLY A 79 -6.07 -5.53 -5.32
N ALA A 80 -5.05 -5.02 -4.65
CA ALA A 80 -3.67 -5.06 -5.13
C ALA A 80 -3.01 -6.35 -4.68
N ARG A 81 -2.38 -7.05 -5.61
CA ARG A 81 -1.71 -8.31 -5.29
C ARG A 81 -0.39 -8.04 -4.56
N ILE A 82 -0.17 -8.76 -3.48
CA ILE A 82 1.11 -8.72 -2.78
C ILE A 82 2.09 -9.62 -3.53
N LEU A 83 3.08 -8.99 -4.15
CA LEU A 83 4.06 -9.71 -4.98
C LEU A 83 5.20 -10.27 -4.15
N ILE A 84 5.74 -9.45 -3.24
CA ILE A 84 6.84 -9.85 -2.37
C ILE A 84 6.46 -9.44 -0.95
N PRO A 85 6.07 -10.38 -0.11
CA PRO A 85 5.74 -10.07 1.29
C PRO A 85 6.95 -10.10 2.20
N ASP A 86 6.79 -9.54 3.38
CA ASP A 86 7.72 -9.73 4.50
C ASP A 86 9.16 -9.28 4.23
N VAL A 87 9.33 -8.17 3.52
CA VAL A 87 10.65 -7.58 3.36
C VAL A 87 10.98 -6.81 4.63
N ASP A 88 11.97 -7.29 5.35
CA ASP A 88 12.35 -6.72 6.63
C ASP A 88 13.10 -5.40 6.43
N ALA A 89 12.80 -4.44 7.28
CA ALA A 89 13.44 -3.14 7.27
C ALA A 89 13.75 -2.70 8.69
N SER A 90 14.65 -1.73 8.84
CA SER A 90 15.10 -1.32 10.17
C SER A 90 13.96 -0.76 11.04
N ASN A 91 12.91 -0.21 10.41
CA ASN A 91 11.79 0.38 11.15
C ASN A 91 10.46 -0.22 10.75
N GLY A 92 10.45 -1.48 10.30
CA GLY A 92 9.20 -2.15 10.00
C GLY A 92 9.29 -3.21 8.93
N VAL A 93 8.17 -3.41 8.24
CA VAL A 93 8.02 -4.44 7.20
C VAL A 93 7.50 -3.81 5.94
N ILE A 94 8.02 -4.24 4.81
CA ILE A 94 7.56 -3.77 3.50
C ILE A 94 6.95 -4.93 2.74
N HIS A 95 5.76 -4.72 2.18
CA HIS A 95 5.11 -5.67 1.27
C HIS A 95 5.01 -5.01 -0.10
N VAL A 96 5.61 -5.60 -1.11
CA VAL A 96 5.58 -5.06 -2.47
C VAL A 96 4.26 -5.46 -3.13
N ILE A 97 3.55 -4.49 -3.68
CA ILE A 97 2.23 -4.70 -4.30
C ILE A 97 2.23 -4.24 -5.76
N ASP A 98 1.27 -4.73 -6.54
CA ASP A 98 1.23 -4.48 -7.98
C ASP A 98 0.33 -3.32 -8.41
N HIS A 99 -0.32 -2.65 -7.48
CA HIS A 99 -1.17 -1.48 -7.76
C HIS A 99 -0.98 -0.43 -6.69
N VAL A 100 -1.13 0.84 -7.07
CA VAL A 100 -1.14 1.92 -6.10
C VAL A 100 -2.50 1.95 -5.42
N LEU A 101 -2.48 2.02 -4.08
CA LEU A 101 -3.71 2.10 -3.29
C LEU A 101 -4.18 3.55 -3.25
N VAL A 102 -5.27 3.84 -3.96
CA VAL A 102 -5.80 5.20 -3.99
C VAL A 102 -6.86 5.31 -2.90
N PRO A 103 -6.77 6.33 -2.02
CA PRO A 103 -7.76 6.50 -0.96
C PRO A 103 -9.16 6.61 -1.54
N GLY A 104 -10.12 5.99 -0.87
CA GLY A 104 -11.53 6.14 -1.21
C GLY A 104 -11.99 7.56 -0.94
N THR A 105 -13.02 7.96 -1.62
CA THR A 105 -13.59 9.30 -1.44
C THR A 105 -14.74 9.30 -0.45
#